data_eb696b17f8c9eb6b6fa27f95adad9b54
#
_entry.id   eb696b17f8c9eb6b6fa27f95adad9b54
#
_cell.length_a   1.000
_cell.length_b   1.000
_cell.length_c   1.000
_cell.angle_alpha   90.00
_cell.angle_beta   90.00
_cell.angle_gamma   90.00
#
_symmetry.space_group_name_H-M   'P 1'
#
loop_
_entity.id
_entity.type
_entity.pdbx_description
1 polymer ?
#
loop_
_entity_poly.entity_id
_entity_poly.type
_entity_poly.pdbx_seq_one_letter_code
_entity_poly.pdbx_strand_id
1 'polypeptide(L)'
;MIRNTGNVNEIVDEYENQQELFNTDLDNSLRKGNGSAQLKKFFVTDKKGKQTSSLLSGETYTFNFNIKVNEEGCYNLGFSFFSLSGHMISNLYSDRQNKLFHLPQGNYTISCSIHDFPFSEQILYIRGLIYSGSVLADWPKVNLGELRIEQGDFYSTGKKNNDKTDFLIKGNWECQNLA
;
A
#
# COMPACT_ATOMS: atom_id res chain seq x y z
N MET A 1 -15.43 21.36 32.25
CA MET A 1 -16.12 21.89 31.07
C MET A 1 -16.11 20.80 29.99
N ILE A 2 -17.23 20.08 29.87
CA ILE A 2 -17.36 18.95 28.92
C ILE A 2 -17.57 19.57 27.53
N ARG A 3 -16.64 19.35 26.61
CA ARG A 3 -16.77 19.71 25.20
C ARG A 3 -17.14 18.47 24.43
N ASN A 4 -18.28 18.50 23.80
CA ASN A 4 -18.96 17.59 22.88
C ASN A 4 -19.76 16.46 23.53
N THR A 5 -21.10 16.63 23.41
CA THR A 5 -22.09 15.58 23.49
C THR A 5 -22.58 15.29 22.06
N GLY A 6 -21.83 14.47 21.33
CA GLY A 6 -22.23 13.86 20.06
C GLY A 6 -22.47 12.37 20.23
N ASN A 7 -23.23 11.79 19.31
CA ASN A 7 -23.47 10.35 19.26
C ASN A 7 -22.12 9.63 19.13
N VAL A 8 -21.89 8.55 19.89
CA VAL A 8 -20.60 7.83 19.94
C VAL A 8 -20.09 7.45 18.55
N ASN A 9 -20.98 7.14 17.62
CA ASN A 9 -20.63 6.82 16.24
C ASN A 9 -20.12 8.04 15.44
N GLU A 10 -20.65 9.24 15.69
CA GLU A 10 -20.15 10.47 15.04
C GLU A 10 -18.79 10.88 15.57
N ILE A 11 -18.50 10.64 16.85
CA ILE A 11 -17.20 10.92 17.45
C ILE A 11 -16.14 9.92 16.97
N VAL A 12 -16.51 8.66 16.78
CA VAL A 12 -15.63 7.62 16.20
C VAL A 12 -15.35 7.92 14.74
N ASP A 13 -16.35 8.31 13.94
CA ASP A 13 -16.18 8.72 12.54
C ASP A 13 -15.33 10.01 12.42
N GLU A 14 -15.44 10.93 13.38
CA GLU A 14 -14.61 12.15 13.42
C GLU A 14 -13.16 11.86 13.82
N TYR A 15 -12.91 10.87 14.69
CA TYR A 15 -11.57 10.40 15.04
C TYR A 15 -10.95 9.56 13.93
N GLU A 16 -11.73 8.75 13.19
CA GLU A 16 -11.26 8.01 12.03
C GLU A 16 -10.96 8.92 10.83
N ASN A 17 -11.65 10.07 10.70
CA ASN A 17 -11.41 11.07 9.65
C ASN A 17 -10.23 12.02 9.95
N GLN A 18 -9.65 12.03 11.16
CA GLN A 18 -8.60 12.98 11.54
C GLN A 18 -7.15 12.52 11.29
N GLN A 19 -6.91 11.34 10.74
CA GLN A 19 -5.58 10.95 10.30
C GLN A 19 -5.61 10.55 8.83
N GLU A 20 -5.53 11.51 7.92
CA GLU A 20 -5.04 11.25 6.57
C GLU A 20 -3.57 10.82 6.67
N LEU A 21 -3.33 9.53 6.90
CA LEU A 21 -2.00 8.92 6.92
C LEU A 21 -1.42 8.80 5.50
N PHE A 22 -2.17 9.25 4.49
CA PHE A 22 -1.72 9.34 3.11
C PHE A 22 -1.26 10.76 2.79
N ASN A 23 -0.12 10.86 2.12
CA ASN A 23 0.39 12.16 1.68
C ASN A 23 -0.49 12.71 0.55
N THR A 24 -1.21 13.81 0.85
CA THR A 24 -2.11 14.48 -0.10
C THR A 24 -1.41 15.53 -0.95
N ASP A 25 -0.18 15.94 -0.58
CA ASP A 25 0.58 16.99 -1.26
C ASP A 25 1.74 16.41 -2.09
N LEU A 26 1.43 15.47 -2.97
CA LEU A 26 2.43 14.90 -3.87
C LEU A 26 2.87 15.90 -4.96
N ASP A 27 2.06 16.91 -5.29
CA ASP A 27 2.36 17.86 -6.36
C ASP A 27 3.52 18.79 -6.02
N ASN A 28 3.66 19.17 -4.75
CA ASN A 28 4.75 20.03 -4.26
C ASN A 28 5.99 19.26 -3.80
N SER A 29 5.98 17.93 -3.88
CA SER A 29 7.12 17.11 -3.47
C SER A 29 8.29 17.22 -4.46
N LEU A 30 9.53 17.10 -3.93
CA LEU A 30 10.69 16.88 -4.78
C LEU A 30 10.53 15.60 -5.57
N ARG A 31 10.77 15.66 -6.89
CA ARG A 31 10.59 14.53 -7.81
C ARG A 31 11.83 14.27 -8.64
N LYS A 32 12.01 13.03 -9.07
CA LYS A 32 12.89 12.63 -10.15
C LYS A 32 12.06 11.97 -11.26
N GLY A 33 12.52 12.08 -12.48
CA GLY A 33 11.87 11.52 -13.66
C GLY A 33 11.69 12.58 -14.77
N ASN A 34 11.27 12.13 -15.94
CA ASN A 34 11.06 13.01 -17.09
C ASN A 34 9.65 13.65 -17.11
N GLY A 35 8.76 13.23 -16.20
CA GLY A 35 7.42 13.79 -16.08
C GLY A 35 6.41 13.29 -17.10
N SER A 36 6.75 12.29 -17.96
CA SER A 36 5.80 11.72 -18.93
C SER A 36 4.56 11.10 -18.28
N ALA A 37 4.70 10.63 -17.03
CA ALA A 37 3.58 10.31 -16.14
C ALA A 37 3.93 10.75 -14.72
N GLN A 38 2.92 11.03 -13.87
CA GLN A 38 3.11 11.52 -12.51
C GLN A 38 2.11 10.87 -11.54
N LEU A 39 2.61 10.42 -10.38
CA LEU A 39 1.79 10.04 -9.23
C LEU A 39 1.10 11.28 -8.65
N LYS A 40 -0.21 11.20 -8.46
CA LYS A 40 -1.04 12.30 -7.94
C LYS A 40 -1.62 12.00 -6.57
N LYS A 41 -2.02 10.75 -6.34
CA LYS A 41 -2.61 10.32 -5.07
C LYS A 41 -2.33 8.83 -4.85
N PHE A 42 -2.20 8.46 -3.59
CA PHE A 42 -2.13 7.07 -3.13
C PHE A 42 -3.16 6.86 -2.03
N PHE A 43 -3.82 5.72 -2.02
CA PHE A 43 -4.69 5.26 -0.94
C PHE A 43 -4.88 3.75 -1.00
N VAL A 44 -5.26 3.18 0.15
CA VAL A 44 -5.55 1.74 0.26
C VAL A 44 -7.03 1.56 0.56
N THR A 45 -7.64 0.53 -0.02
CA THR A 45 -9.02 0.15 0.28
C THR A 45 -9.10 -1.30 0.75
N ASP A 46 -10.04 -1.56 1.66
CA ASP A 46 -10.39 -2.92 2.09
C ASP A 46 -11.23 -3.64 1.01
N LYS A 47 -11.61 -4.89 1.29
CA LYS A 47 -12.44 -5.73 0.42
C LYS A 47 -13.86 -5.17 0.16
N LYS A 48 -14.32 -4.18 0.95
CA LYS A 48 -15.59 -3.48 0.75
C LYS A 48 -15.43 -2.17 -0.02
N GLY A 49 -14.20 -1.80 -0.41
CA GLY A 49 -13.88 -0.56 -1.07
C GLY A 49 -13.76 0.64 -0.12
N LYS A 50 -13.82 0.45 1.20
CA LYS A 50 -13.62 1.52 2.18
C LYS A 50 -12.13 1.85 2.26
N GLN A 51 -11.78 3.14 2.20
CA GLN A 51 -10.40 3.60 2.38
C GLN A 51 -9.94 3.36 3.82
N THR A 52 -8.72 2.83 3.98
CA THR A 52 -8.14 2.54 5.29
C THR A 52 -6.63 2.63 5.26
N SER A 53 -6.03 3.03 6.38
CA SER A 53 -4.59 2.99 6.65
C SER A 53 -4.23 1.99 7.76
N SER A 54 -5.25 1.39 8.42
CA SER A 54 -5.08 0.30 9.36
C SER A 54 -5.44 -1.01 8.66
N LEU A 55 -4.49 -1.95 8.61
CA LEU A 55 -4.58 -3.20 7.88
C LEU A 55 -4.38 -4.38 8.85
N LEU A 56 -5.20 -5.41 8.69
CA LEU A 56 -5.05 -6.68 9.42
C LEU A 56 -4.25 -7.68 8.58
N SER A 57 -3.29 -8.37 9.20
CA SER A 57 -2.59 -9.50 8.57
C SER A 57 -3.58 -10.56 8.08
N GLY A 58 -3.40 -11.09 6.87
CA GLY A 58 -4.23 -12.13 6.29
C GLY A 58 -5.48 -11.64 5.56
N GLU A 59 -5.83 -10.37 5.65
CA GLU A 59 -6.95 -9.80 4.90
C GLU A 59 -6.51 -9.37 3.49
N THR A 60 -7.48 -9.01 2.64
CA THR A 60 -7.23 -8.54 1.28
C THR A 60 -7.35 -7.02 1.21
N TYR A 61 -6.36 -6.37 0.59
CA TYR A 61 -6.33 -4.94 0.38
C TYR A 61 -5.98 -4.58 -1.05
N THR A 62 -6.52 -3.45 -1.52
CA THR A 62 -6.19 -2.89 -2.83
C THR A 62 -5.45 -1.57 -2.67
N PHE A 63 -4.26 -1.51 -3.22
CA PHE A 63 -3.37 -0.34 -3.24
C PHE A 63 -3.65 0.44 -4.52
N ASN A 64 -4.14 1.67 -4.39
CA ASN A 64 -4.61 2.49 -5.50
C ASN A 64 -3.67 3.67 -5.71
N PHE A 65 -3.26 3.87 -6.97
CA PHE A 65 -2.36 4.93 -7.39
C PHE A 65 -3.03 5.75 -8.48
N ASN A 66 -3.45 6.96 -8.15
CA ASN A 66 -3.92 7.91 -9.17
C ASN A 66 -2.70 8.51 -9.87
N ILE A 67 -2.68 8.43 -11.17
CA ILE A 67 -1.61 8.95 -12.00
C ILE A 67 -2.17 9.90 -13.07
N LYS A 68 -1.37 10.89 -13.45
CA LYS A 68 -1.57 11.70 -14.64
C LYS A 68 -0.55 11.31 -15.67
N VAL A 69 -1.00 10.85 -16.83
CA VAL A 69 -0.17 10.57 -18.01
C VAL A 69 -0.15 11.83 -18.86
N ASN A 70 1.03 12.41 -19.05
CA ASN A 70 1.26 13.62 -19.84
C ASN A 70 1.64 13.29 -21.28
N GLU A 71 2.22 12.11 -21.53
CA GLU A 71 2.61 11.62 -22.84
C GLU A 71 2.11 10.19 -23.02
N GLU A 72 1.56 9.87 -24.18
CA GLU A 72 1.16 8.47 -24.48
C GLU A 72 2.37 7.55 -24.39
N GLY A 73 2.21 6.39 -23.76
CA GLY A 73 3.32 5.46 -23.55
C GLY A 73 2.93 4.14 -22.91
N CYS A 74 3.96 3.31 -22.75
CA CYS A 74 3.86 2.04 -22.06
C CYS A 74 4.52 2.17 -20.68
N TYR A 75 3.71 2.08 -19.64
CA TYR A 75 4.12 2.35 -18.26
C TYR A 75 4.11 1.11 -17.39
N ASN A 76 5.03 1.06 -16.43
CA ASN A 76 4.95 0.18 -15.27
C ASN A 76 5.00 1.00 -13.99
N LEU A 77 4.35 0.50 -12.95
CA LEU A 77 4.30 1.09 -11.63
C LEU A 77 4.99 0.13 -10.64
N GLY A 78 5.89 0.70 -9.82
CA GLY A 78 6.50 0.03 -8.70
C GLY A 78 6.20 0.74 -7.40
N PHE A 79 6.04 -0.05 -6.33
CA PHE A 79 5.97 0.49 -4.97
C PHE A 79 6.68 -0.43 -3.98
N SER A 80 7.09 0.15 -2.87
CA SER A 80 7.89 -0.55 -1.88
C SER A 80 7.40 -0.24 -0.48
N PHE A 81 7.55 -1.22 0.40
CA PHE A 81 7.28 -1.15 1.82
C PHE A 81 8.60 -0.91 2.57
N PHE A 82 8.59 0.09 3.44
CA PHE A 82 9.74 0.45 4.27
C PHE A 82 9.35 0.37 5.75
N SER A 83 10.27 -0.10 6.58
CA SER A 83 10.14 -0.05 8.03
C SER A 83 10.26 1.40 8.55
N LEU A 84 9.94 1.59 9.82
CA LEU A 84 10.13 2.86 10.53
C LEU A 84 11.60 3.32 10.50
N SER A 85 12.56 2.40 10.49
CA SER A 85 13.99 2.70 10.38
C SER A 85 14.44 3.06 8.96
N GLY A 86 13.54 3.03 7.97
CA GLY A 86 13.83 3.32 6.56
C GLY A 86 14.43 2.15 5.78
N HIS A 87 14.45 0.94 6.37
CA HIS A 87 14.86 -0.28 5.66
C HIS A 87 13.75 -0.72 4.70
N MET A 88 14.11 -1.02 3.44
CA MET A 88 13.17 -1.59 2.47
C MET A 88 12.91 -3.05 2.84
N ILE A 89 11.66 -3.37 3.16
CA ILE A 89 11.24 -4.71 3.53
C ILE A 89 10.84 -5.52 2.29
N SER A 90 10.07 -4.91 1.39
CA SER A 90 9.59 -5.56 0.17
C SER A 90 9.27 -4.55 -0.93
N ASN A 91 9.17 -5.03 -2.16
CA ASN A 91 8.72 -4.24 -3.30
C ASN A 91 7.87 -5.06 -4.26
N LEU A 92 6.98 -4.36 -4.95
CA LEU A 92 6.17 -4.90 -6.04
C LEU A 92 6.35 -4.00 -7.27
N TYR A 93 6.52 -4.65 -8.42
CA TYR A 93 6.59 -3.99 -9.72
C TYR A 93 5.63 -4.69 -10.68
N SER A 94 4.84 -3.91 -11.40
CA SER A 94 3.82 -4.45 -12.30
C SER A 94 4.42 -5.23 -13.47
N ASP A 95 5.56 -4.79 -14.01
CA ASP A 95 6.28 -5.44 -15.10
C ASP A 95 6.85 -6.82 -14.69
N ARG A 96 7.33 -6.96 -13.45
CA ARG A 96 7.78 -8.24 -12.91
C ARG A 96 6.66 -9.28 -12.80
N GLN A 97 5.41 -8.81 -12.84
CA GLN A 97 4.20 -9.64 -12.88
C GLN A 97 3.56 -9.64 -14.27
N ASN A 98 4.33 -9.30 -15.31
CA ASN A 98 3.90 -9.24 -16.71
C ASN A 98 2.70 -8.29 -16.94
N LYS A 99 2.64 -7.18 -16.17
CA LYS A 99 1.62 -6.13 -16.31
C LYS A 99 2.26 -4.82 -16.74
N LEU A 100 1.99 -4.45 -17.98
CA LEU A 100 2.33 -3.16 -18.56
C LEU A 100 1.03 -2.43 -18.93
N PHE A 101 1.05 -1.11 -18.80
CA PHE A 101 -0.11 -0.25 -19.04
C PHE A 101 0.16 0.63 -20.25
N HIS A 102 -0.49 0.34 -21.39
CA HIS A 102 -0.48 1.20 -22.57
C HIS A 102 -1.53 2.29 -22.39
N LEU A 103 -1.10 3.49 -22.09
CA LEU A 103 -1.96 4.57 -21.67
C LEU A 103 -1.79 5.80 -22.56
N PRO A 104 -2.87 6.27 -23.22
CA PRO A 104 -2.93 7.61 -23.77
C PRO A 104 -2.78 8.69 -22.69
N GLN A 105 -2.59 9.95 -23.13
CA GLN A 105 -2.63 11.10 -22.22
C GLN A 105 -3.96 11.14 -21.45
N GLY A 106 -3.91 11.29 -20.12
CA GLY A 106 -5.12 11.30 -19.29
C GLY A 106 -4.85 11.03 -17.81
N ASN A 107 -5.93 10.88 -17.06
CA ASN A 107 -5.86 10.52 -15.62
C ASN A 107 -6.35 9.08 -15.43
N TYR A 108 -5.60 8.31 -14.66
CA TYR A 108 -5.87 6.89 -14.45
C TYR A 108 -5.69 6.52 -12.99
N THR A 109 -6.34 5.42 -12.59
CA THR A 109 -6.04 4.72 -11.34
C THR A 109 -5.44 3.37 -11.69
N ILE A 110 -4.21 3.13 -11.24
CA ILE A 110 -3.58 1.80 -11.28
C ILE A 110 -3.78 1.18 -9.91
N SER A 111 -4.34 -0.04 -9.88
CA SER A 111 -4.65 -0.74 -8.64
C SER A 111 -3.91 -2.07 -8.56
N CYS A 112 -3.40 -2.38 -7.35
CA CYS A 112 -2.77 -3.64 -7.03
C CYS A 112 -3.45 -4.27 -5.82
N SER A 113 -4.10 -5.42 -5.99
CA SER A 113 -4.70 -6.17 -4.90
C SER A 113 -3.72 -7.19 -4.33
N ILE A 114 -3.55 -7.16 -3.00
CA ILE A 114 -2.73 -8.10 -2.25
C ILE A 114 -3.68 -8.93 -1.40
N HIS A 115 -3.74 -10.22 -1.70
CA HIS A 115 -4.50 -11.21 -0.93
C HIS A 115 -3.62 -11.75 0.19
N ASP A 116 -4.25 -12.19 1.29
CA ASP A 116 -3.54 -12.73 2.45
C ASP A 116 -2.38 -11.81 2.86
N PHE A 117 -2.68 -10.53 3.15
CA PHE A 117 -1.66 -9.51 3.42
C PHE A 117 -0.62 -10.02 4.43
N PRO A 118 0.66 -10.19 4.03
CA PRO A 118 1.58 -11.07 4.73
C PRO A 118 2.39 -10.40 5.85
N PHE A 119 2.22 -9.09 6.06
CA PHE A 119 3.01 -8.38 7.06
C PHE A 119 2.45 -8.61 8.46
N SER A 120 3.35 -8.78 9.43
CA SER A 120 3.00 -8.83 10.85
C SER A 120 2.80 -7.42 11.42
N GLU A 121 2.44 -7.33 12.70
CA GLU A 121 2.16 -6.06 13.40
C GLU A 121 3.35 -5.11 13.36
N GLN A 122 3.22 -4.01 12.63
CA GLN A 122 4.24 -2.98 12.46
C GLN A 122 3.70 -1.73 11.78
N ILE A 123 4.51 -0.67 11.72
CA ILE A 123 4.26 0.51 10.88
C ILE A 123 5.10 0.39 9.61
N LEU A 124 4.45 0.60 8.46
CA LEU A 124 5.06 0.58 7.15
C LEU A 124 4.89 1.91 6.43
N TYR A 125 5.94 2.39 5.80
CA TYR A 125 5.89 3.52 4.87
C TYR A 125 5.88 3.02 3.43
N ILE A 126 5.09 3.67 2.59
CA ILE A 126 4.95 3.34 1.17
C ILE A 126 5.68 4.39 0.33
N ARG A 127 6.50 3.93 -0.61
CA ARG A 127 7.08 4.76 -1.67
C ARG A 127 6.74 4.15 -3.01
N GLY A 128 6.54 4.99 -4.02
CA GLY A 128 6.15 4.54 -5.36
C GLY A 128 6.92 5.28 -6.44
N LEU A 129 6.97 4.68 -7.62
CA LEU A 129 7.59 5.23 -8.81
C LEU A 129 6.92 4.70 -10.08
N ILE A 130 7.10 5.41 -11.17
CA ILE A 130 6.60 5.05 -12.51
C ILE A 130 7.76 5.03 -13.48
N TYR A 131 7.84 3.98 -14.29
CA TYR A 131 8.72 3.90 -15.44
C TYR A 131 7.94 3.88 -16.76
N SER A 132 8.56 4.41 -17.81
CA SER A 132 8.20 4.18 -19.21
C SER A 132 9.34 3.41 -19.87
N GLY A 133 9.15 2.11 -20.08
CA GLY A 133 10.25 1.22 -20.43
C GLY A 133 11.36 1.26 -19.37
N SER A 134 12.58 1.62 -19.76
CA SER A 134 13.73 1.79 -18.86
C SER A 134 13.88 3.22 -18.30
N VAL A 135 13.05 4.15 -18.74
CA VAL A 135 13.14 5.56 -18.35
C VAL A 135 12.27 5.84 -17.14
N LEU A 136 12.84 6.45 -16.11
CA LEU A 136 12.09 6.90 -14.95
C LEU A 136 11.16 8.05 -15.35
N ALA A 137 9.84 7.81 -15.27
CA ALA A 137 8.82 8.82 -15.54
C ALA A 137 8.54 9.69 -14.32
N ASP A 138 8.40 9.06 -13.14
CA ASP A 138 8.17 9.79 -11.89
C ASP A 138 8.64 9.03 -10.66
N TRP A 139 9.22 9.75 -9.72
CA TRP A 139 9.55 9.29 -8.39
C TRP A 139 9.45 10.44 -7.39
N PRO A 140 8.33 10.60 -6.69
CA PRO A 140 8.23 11.48 -5.55
C PRO A 140 9.23 11.06 -4.46
N LYS A 141 9.99 12.03 -3.92
CA LYS A 141 11.01 11.80 -2.89
C LYS A 141 10.44 11.76 -1.47
N VAL A 142 9.15 11.42 -1.35
CA VAL A 142 8.40 11.39 -0.10
C VAL A 142 7.73 10.04 0.09
N ASN A 143 7.33 9.73 1.31
CA ASN A 143 6.45 8.61 1.55
C ASN A 143 5.05 8.97 1.02
N LEU A 144 4.44 8.06 0.27
CA LEU A 144 3.07 8.20 -0.24
C LEU A 144 2.04 8.02 0.87
N GLY A 145 2.40 7.27 1.91
CA GLY A 145 1.54 7.02 3.05
C GLY A 145 2.23 6.22 4.13
N GLU A 146 1.58 6.18 5.28
CA GLU A 146 1.88 5.33 6.42
C GLU A 146 0.75 4.31 6.58
N LEU A 147 1.11 3.06 6.79
CA LEU A 147 0.18 1.96 7.07
C LEU A 147 0.46 1.41 8.46
N ARG A 148 -0.57 1.27 9.26
CA ARG A 148 -0.51 0.59 10.55
C ARG A 148 -1.01 -0.83 10.36
N ILE A 149 -0.13 -1.80 10.56
CA ILE A 149 -0.47 -3.20 10.45
C ILE A 149 -0.82 -3.72 11.84
N GLU A 150 -2.01 -4.28 11.96
CA GLU A 150 -2.51 -4.91 13.17
C GLU A 150 -2.52 -6.43 12.99
N GLN A 151 -2.46 -7.14 14.10
CA GLN A 151 -2.45 -8.59 14.10
C GLN A 151 -3.82 -9.15 13.70
N GLY A 152 -3.86 -9.85 12.55
CA GLY A 152 -5.01 -10.61 12.06
C GLY A 152 -4.83 -12.12 12.18
N ASP A 153 -5.83 -12.88 11.77
CA ASP A 153 -5.78 -14.35 11.71
C ASP A 153 -5.22 -14.83 10.35
N PHE A 154 -3.94 -14.55 10.11
CA PHE A 154 -3.26 -14.89 8.84
C PHE A 154 -3.38 -16.38 8.47
N TYR A 155 -3.30 -17.26 9.46
CA TYR A 155 -3.34 -18.72 9.22
C TYR A 155 -4.75 -19.29 9.20
N SER A 156 -5.79 -18.50 9.47
CA SER A 156 -7.20 -18.94 9.57
C SER A 156 -7.42 -20.05 10.60
N THR A 157 -6.70 -19.97 11.70
CA THR A 157 -6.74 -20.97 12.80
C THR A 157 -7.25 -20.40 14.11
N GLY A 158 -7.52 -19.09 14.17
CA GLY A 158 -7.83 -18.35 15.39
C GLY A 158 -6.61 -18.15 16.31
N LYS A 159 -5.42 -18.62 15.92
CA LYS A 159 -4.18 -18.45 16.70
C LYS A 159 -3.47 -17.17 16.26
N LYS A 160 -3.04 -16.40 17.25
CA LYS A 160 -2.24 -15.20 17.02
C LYS A 160 -0.76 -15.56 16.93
N ASN A 161 -0.05 -14.88 16.04
CA ASN A 161 1.42 -14.95 16.01
C ASN A 161 1.97 -13.93 17.02
N ASN A 162 2.65 -14.39 18.05
CA ASN A 162 3.26 -13.53 19.07
C ASN A 162 4.75 -13.28 18.82
N ASP A 163 5.29 -13.86 17.74
CA ASP A 163 6.70 -13.69 17.38
C ASP A 163 6.92 -12.36 16.65
N LYS A 164 8.06 -11.74 16.92
CA LYS A 164 8.49 -10.52 16.20
C LYS A 164 9.09 -10.92 14.86
N THR A 165 8.29 -10.86 13.82
CA THR A 165 8.68 -11.13 12.44
C THR A 165 8.17 -10.02 11.55
N ASP A 166 8.81 -9.79 10.39
CA ASP A 166 8.33 -8.82 9.41
C ASP A 166 7.24 -9.43 8.52
N PHE A 167 7.33 -10.75 8.27
CA PHE A 167 6.45 -11.49 7.37
C PHE A 167 5.88 -12.74 7.99
N LEU A 168 4.67 -13.06 7.55
CA LEU A 168 3.97 -14.31 7.81
C LEU A 168 3.92 -15.13 6.51
N ILE A 169 4.22 -16.43 6.59
CA ILE A 169 4.27 -17.32 5.43
C ILE A 169 3.46 -18.57 5.72
N LYS A 170 2.59 -18.98 4.80
CA LYS A 170 1.87 -20.26 4.86
C LYS A 170 2.75 -21.36 4.26
N GLY A 171 2.79 -22.51 4.92
CA GLY A 171 3.46 -23.72 4.44
C GLY A 171 2.61 -24.95 4.65
N ASN A 172 2.86 -26.00 3.87
CA ASN A 172 2.27 -27.33 4.07
C ASN A 172 3.20 -28.18 4.92
N TRP A 173 2.65 -28.81 5.95
CA TRP A 173 3.40 -29.66 6.89
C TRP A 173 3.02 -31.11 6.67
N GLU A 174 4.00 -31.98 6.46
CA GLU A 174 3.85 -33.42 6.31
C GLU A 174 4.80 -34.12 7.28
N CYS A 175 4.37 -35.28 7.80
CA CYS A 175 5.19 -36.13 8.62
C CYS A 175 5.27 -37.51 7.98
N GLN A 176 6.48 -38.03 7.74
CA GLN A 176 6.71 -39.37 7.26
C GLN A 176 7.49 -40.15 8.33
N ASN A 177 7.07 -41.41 8.58
CA ASN A 177 7.83 -42.31 9.42
C ASN A 177 9.04 -42.83 8.63
N LEU A 178 10.23 -42.59 9.15
CA LEU A 178 11.47 -43.16 8.62
C LEU A 178 11.68 -44.51 9.31
N ALA A 179 11.28 -45.59 8.63
CA ALA A 179 11.49 -46.95 9.10
C ALA A 179 12.99 -47.32 9.15
#